data_97d18383a2d1ea6645d5ca93e6f8f6d6
#
_entry.id   97d18383a2d1ea6645d5ca93e6f8f6d6
#
_cell.length_a   1.000
_cell.length_b   1.000
_cell.length_c   1.000
_cell.angle_alpha   90.00
_cell.angle_beta   90.00
_cell.angle_gamma   90.00
#
_symmetry.space_group_name_H-M   'P 1'
#
loop_
_entity.id
_entity.type
_entity.pdbx_description
1 polymer ?
#
loop_
_entity_poly.entity_id
_entity_poly.type
_entity_poly.pdbx_seq_one_letter_code
_entity_poly.pdbx_strand_id
1 'polypeptide(L)'
;ISCVMIVNGALDILSYKIIPTIIESKYRLTYDAVNQLLKKHESLGNEQLDDMLFKMNEFAQVLKIKRRKRGAIDFESSELKFDLDVEGHVLGVKERHTDDAEMLIESFMILANETVATHLYKHHLPCIYRVHEKPDVEKLDQALYTLERLGFKHDPKSKTTAKMLQKLTDETRGTPYEYIVHSILLRSMQKAKYAPDPIGHFGLGSEFYSHFTSPIRRYPDLLLHRMIRAFEFDKKENLGKKKAYFDSILPTYSEHTSAQERKAIQMERDVVKLKSCEYLQDRIGEVFDATIIQMMPSGFFVKLMMGIEGFVSLRNLPMYLVYDEENLLFYTNYGKRYKLGDKISVKLIKVDMTEMQIDFVIETKDEDNNSKKKSRQKVNKTKRSKAHQSLKRRFH
;
A
#
# COMPACT_ATOMS: atom_id res chain seq x y z
N ILE A 1 -3.28 29.06 8.02
CA ILE A 1 -2.53 29.03 9.28
C ILE A 1 -1.22 28.29 9.02
N SER A 2 -0.10 28.81 9.52
CA SER A 2 1.22 28.21 9.41
C SER A 2 1.75 27.75 10.76
N CYS A 3 2.45 26.64 10.77
CA CYS A 3 3.25 26.16 11.89
C CYS A 3 4.73 26.44 11.59
N VAL A 4 5.29 27.47 12.22
CA VAL A 4 6.70 27.86 12.07
C VAL A 4 7.50 27.20 13.17
N MET A 5 8.54 26.45 12.82
CA MET A 5 9.34 25.66 13.73
C MET A 5 10.83 26.05 13.63
N ILE A 6 11.49 26.18 14.77
CA ILE A 6 12.94 26.29 14.86
C ILE A 6 13.47 24.96 15.40
N VAL A 7 14.38 24.36 14.66
CA VAL A 7 14.97 23.06 15.00
C VAL A 7 16.48 23.18 15.18
N ASN A 8 17.05 22.29 16.01
CA ASN A 8 18.51 22.17 16.14
C ASN A 8 19.10 21.23 15.07
N GLY A 9 20.42 21.05 15.06
CA GLY A 9 21.10 20.15 14.13
C GLY A 9 20.70 18.67 14.27
N ALA A 10 20.12 18.27 15.41
CA ALA A 10 19.56 16.93 15.63
C ALA A 10 18.07 16.86 15.22
N LEU A 11 17.52 17.94 14.66
CA LEU A 11 16.11 18.11 14.29
C LEU A 11 15.13 17.96 15.46
N ASP A 12 15.55 18.35 16.68
CA ASP A 12 14.61 18.54 17.77
C ASP A 12 14.00 19.93 17.66
N ILE A 13 12.69 20.03 17.88
CA ILE A 13 11.97 21.30 17.85
C ILE A 13 12.34 22.09 19.11
N LEU A 14 13.11 23.16 18.92
CA LEU A 14 13.50 24.09 20.01
C LEU A 14 12.35 25.03 20.37
N SER A 15 11.65 25.52 19.36
CA SER A 15 10.48 26.36 19.54
C SER A 15 9.58 26.28 18.30
N TYR A 16 8.31 26.60 18.46
CA TYR A 16 7.36 26.71 17.36
C TYR A 16 6.33 27.79 17.62
N LYS A 17 5.72 28.28 16.55
CA LYS A 17 4.58 29.23 16.59
C LYS A 17 3.52 28.77 15.60
N ILE A 18 2.27 28.77 16.04
CA ILE A 18 1.11 28.59 15.17
C ILE A 18 0.51 29.97 14.93
N ILE A 19 0.51 30.46 13.69
CA ILE A 19 0.16 31.84 13.36
C ILE A 19 -0.69 31.93 12.11
N PRO A 20 -1.60 32.91 12.01
CA PRO A 20 -2.22 33.27 10.74
C PRO A 20 -1.19 33.89 9.82
N THR A 21 -1.17 33.49 8.56
CA THR A 21 -0.20 33.97 7.55
C THR A 21 -0.87 34.31 6.25
N ILE A 22 -0.26 35.26 5.54
CA ILE A 22 -0.53 35.52 4.12
C ILE A 22 0.69 34.98 3.37
N ILE A 23 0.46 34.15 2.37
CA ILE A 23 1.53 33.54 1.55
C ILE A 23 1.45 34.03 0.11
N GLU A 24 2.59 34.08 -0.55
CA GLU A 24 2.72 34.31 -1.98
C GLU A 24 3.51 33.17 -2.60
N SER A 25 2.86 32.42 -3.50
CA SER A 25 3.52 31.32 -4.21
C SER A 25 4.49 31.89 -5.26
N LYS A 26 5.77 31.65 -5.09
CA LYS A 26 6.81 32.12 -6.03
C LYS A 26 7.06 31.10 -7.15
N TYR A 27 6.95 29.82 -6.86
CA TYR A 27 7.20 28.72 -7.81
C TYR A 27 6.12 27.66 -7.71
N ARG A 28 5.63 27.20 -8.87
CA ARG A 28 4.75 26.06 -8.98
C ARG A 28 5.58 24.85 -9.44
N LEU A 29 6.02 24.04 -8.51
CA LEU A 29 6.83 22.87 -8.77
C LEU A 29 5.97 21.61 -8.94
N THR A 30 6.48 20.65 -9.71
CA THR A 30 5.93 19.30 -9.82
C THR A 30 6.87 18.30 -9.16
N TYR A 31 6.34 17.18 -8.68
CA TYR A 31 7.17 16.13 -8.12
C TYR A 31 8.20 15.61 -9.13
N ASP A 32 7.79 15.43 -10.40
CA ASP A 32 8.69 14.96 -11.45
C ASP A 32 9.88 15.90 -11.66
N ALA A 33 9.66 17.21 -11.71
CA ALA A 33 10.74 18.20 -11.87
C ALA A 33 11.68 18.20 -10.66
N VAL A 34 11.13 18.14 -9.44
CA VAL A 34 11.95 18.08 -8.21
C VAL A 34 12.71 16.75 -8.12
N ASN A 35 12.11 15.63 -8.51
CA ASN A 35 12.82 14.35 -8.56
C ASN A 35 13.96 14.34 -9.58
N GLN A 36 13.81 15.02 -10.73
CA GLN A 36 14.90 15.20 -11.70
C GLN A 36 16.04 16.05 -11.11
N LEU A 37 15.72 17.15 -10.41
CA LEU A 37 16.72 17.92 -9.69
C LEU A 37 17.47 17.07 -8.64
N LEU A 38 16.72 16.36 -7.77
CA LEU A 38 17.33 15.63 -6.65
C LEU A 38 18.14 14.43 -7.10
N LYS A 39 17.72 13.71 -8.15
CA LYS A 39 18.38 12.48 -8.64
C LYS A 39 19.40 12.71 -9.72
N LYS A 40 19.15 13.64 -10.65
CA LYS A 40 19.99 13.86 -11.83
C LYS A 40 20.73 15.19 -11.81
N HIS A 41 20.52 16.03 -10.79
CA HIS A 41 21.06 17.38 -10.69
C HIS A 41 20.64 18.29 -11.86
N GLU A 42 19.45 18.04 -12.46
CA GLU A 42 18.88 18.89 -13.49
C GLU A 42 18.29 20.15 -12.84
N SER A 43 18.97 21.30 -13.02
CA SER A 43 18.57 22.58 -12.41
C SER A 43 17.18 23.03 -12.86
N LEU A 44 16.42 23.62 -11.93
CA LEU A 44 15.13 24.27 -12.19
C LEU A 44 15.27 25.70 -12.73
N GLY A 45 16.51 26.14 -13.03
CA GLY A 45 16.82 27.48 -13.56
C GLY A 45 16.98 28.56 -12.49
N ASN A 46 17.04 28.18 -11.20
CA ASN A 46 17.30 29.10 -10.10
C ASN A 46 18.15 28.41 -9.01
N GLU A 47 19.42 28.83 -8.90
CA GLU A 47 20.38 28.21 -7.98
C GLU A 47 19.94 28.26 -6.50
N GLN A 48 19.32 29.36 -6.07
CA GLN A 48 18.83 29.49 -4.69
C GLN A 48 17.68 28.52 -4.40
N LEU A 49 16.80 28.31 -5.37
CA LEU A 49 15.72 27.34 -5.27
C LEU A 49 16.26 25.92 -5.24
N ASP A 50 17.21 25.60 -6.11
CA ASP A 50 17.83 24.27 -6.18
C ASP A 50 18.55 23.94 -4.86
N ASP A 51 19.36 24.86 -4.33
CA ASP A 51 20.05 24.71 -3.04
C ASP A 51 19.06 24.54 -1.87
N MET A 52 17.96 25.30 -1.86
CA MET A 52 16.91 25.15 -0.86
C MET A 52 16.29 23.74 -0.91
N LEU A 53 15.99 23.22 -2.11
CA LEU A 53 15.37 21.89 -2.28
C LEU A 53 16.33 20.75 -1.87
N PHE A 54 17.63 20.87 -2.18
CA PHE A 54 18.63 19.92 -1.68
C PHE A 54 18.70 19.91 -0.14
N LYS A 55 18.74 21.06 0.51
CA LYS A 55 18.72 21.17 1.97
C LYS A 55 17.44 20.63 2.57
N MET A 56 16.29 20.91 1.93
CA MET A 56 15.01 20.32 2.37
C MET A 56 15.02 18.80 2.26
N ASN A 57 15.61 18.24 1.20
CA ASN A 57 15.70 16.79 1.04
C ASN A 57 16.60 16.17 2.11
N GLU A 58 17.79 16.73 2.39
CA GLU A 58 18.65 16.28 3.48
C GLU A 58 17.90 16.29 4.83
N PHE A 59 17.16 17.36 5.09
CA PHE A 59 16.33 17.47 6.29
C PHE A 59 15.26 16.38 6.35
N ALA A 60 14.56 16.11 5.23
CA ALA A 60 13.53 15.09 5.13
C ALA A 60 14.09 13.68 5.40
N GLN A 61 15.28 13.37 4.87
CA GLN A 61 15.96 12.09 5.10
C GLN A 61 16.26 11.88 6.59
N VAL A 62 16.77 12.90 7.27
CA VAL A 62 17.04 12.81 8.72
C VAL A 62 15.75 12.65 9.52
N LEU A 63 14.66 13.35 9.14
CA LEU A 63 13.33 13.16 9.74
C LEU A 63 12.83 11.72 9.56
N LYS A 64 13.00 11.15 8.38
CA LYS A 64 12.64 9.75 8.09
C LYS A 64 13.41 8.78 8.99
N ILE A 65 14.74 8.95 9.11
CA ILE A 65 15.57 8.14 9.99
C ILE A 65 15.11 8.26 11.45
N LYS A 66 14.77 9.47 11.90
CA LYS A 66 14.30 9.74 13.26
C LYS A 66 12.95 9.05 13.54
N ARG A 67 12.01 9.13 12.60
CA ARG A 67 10.73 8.40 12.69
C ARG A 67 10.93 6.89 12.77
N ARG A 68 11.80 6.33 11.90
CA ARG A 68 12.13 4.90 11.93
C ARG A 68 12.72 4.45 13.27
N LYS A 69 13.59 5.25 13.87
CA LYS A 69 14.14 4.96 15.22
C LYS A 69 13.05 4.90 16.30
N ARG A 70 11.97 5.68 16.16
CA ARG A 70 10.79 5.64 17.06
C ARG A 70 9.91 4.42 16.84
N GLY A 71 10.00 3.78 15.67
CA GLY A 71 9.17 2.62 15.31
C GLY A 71 8.18 2.90 14.17
N ALA A 72 8.34 3.98 13.41
CA ALA A 72 7.54 4.18 12.19
C ALA A 72 7.82 3.06 11.19
N ILE A 73 6.77 2.49 10.61
CA ILE A 73 6.86 1.40 9.63
C ILE A 73 6.64 1.99 8.26
N ASP A 74 7.66 1.88 7.39
CA ASP A 74 7.56 2.31 6.00
C ASP A 74 7.05 1.15 5.15
N PHE A 75 5.80 1.23 4.73
CA PHE A 75 5.26 0.36 3.69
C PHE A 75 5.42 1.09 2.37
N GLU A 76 6.19 0.52 1.46
CA GLU A 76 6.25 1.05 0.12
C GLU A 76 4.90 0.84 -0.57
N SER A 77 4.30 1.93 -1.02
CA SER A 77 3.05 1.92 -1.78
C SER A 77 3.34 2.28 -3.23
N SER A 78 2.84 1.45 -4.13
CA SER A 78 2.78 1.80 -5.54
C SER A 78 1.34 2.08 -5.93
N GLU A 79 1.15 3.06 -6.78
CA GLU A 79 -0.16 3.45 -7.30
C GLU A 79 -0.17 3.29 -8.81
N LEU A 80 -1.31 2.84 -9.37
CA LEU A 80 -1.50 2.84 -10.81
C LEU A 80 -1.80 4.26 -11.29
N LYS A 81 -1.01 4.75 -12.24
CA LYS A 81 -1.26 5.98 -12.97
C LYS A 81 -1.71 5.64 -14.37
N PHE A 82 -2.88 6.17 -14.74
CA PHE A 82 -3.44 6.04 -16.06
C PHE A 82 -3.14 7.30 -16.88
N ASP A 83 -2.61 7.12 -18.07
CA ASP A 83 -2.50 8.19 -19.05
C ASP A 83 -3.82 8.19 -19.83
N LEU A 84 -4.54 9.32 -19.82
CA LEU A 84 -5.89 9.46 -20.38
C LEU A 84 -5.87 10.40 -21.58
N ASP A 85 -6.73 10.16 -22.56
CA ASP A 85 -7.02 11.12 -23.62
C ASP A 85 -7.93 12.27 -23.13
N VAL A 86 -8.32 13.15 -24.04
CA VAL A 86 -9.19 14.30 -23.75
C VAL A 86 -10.64 13.88 -23.40
N GLU A 87 -11.06 12.68 -23.77
CA GLU A 87 -12.37 12.10 -23.50
C GLU A 87 -12.35 11.24 -22.23
N GLY A 88 -11.17 11.03 -21.65
CA GLY A 88 -10.96 10.25 -20.42
C GLY A 88 -10.75 8.75 -20.65
N HIS A 89 -10.51 8.29 -21.88
CA HIS A 89 -10.17 6.90 -22.19
C HIS A 89 -8.71 6.61 -21.84
N VAL A 90 -8.43 5.36 -21.47
CA VAL A 90 -7.09 4.93 -21.04
C VAL A 90 -6.19 4.67 -22.24
N LEU A 91 -5.15 5.49 -22.39
CA LEU A 91 -4.10 5.31 -23.39
C LEU A 91 -2.95 4.43 -22.90
N GLY A 92 -2.66 4.48 -21.60
CA GLY A 92 -1.55 3.76 -21.00
C GLY A 92 -1.68 3.61 -19.49
N VAL A 93 -0.97 2.63 -18.94
CA VAL A 93 -0.92 2.35 -17.50
C VAL A 93 0.53 2.17 -17.08
N LYS A 94 0.90 2.80 -15.99
CA LYS A 94 2.22 2.63 -15.35
C LYS A 94 2.10 2.61 -13.84
N GLU A 95 2.95 1.84 -13.22
CA GLU A 95 3.11 1.84 -11.78
C GLU A 95 3.98 3.02 -11.36
N ARG A 96 3.48 3.81 -10.40
CA ARG A 96 4.19 4.94 -9.81
C ARG A 96 4.59 4.61 -8.39
N HIS A 97 5.85 4.77 -8.09
CA HIS A 97 6.41 4.66 -6.74
C HIS A 97 6.57 6.04 -6.11
N THR A 98 6.54 6.08 -4.78
CA THR A 98 6.85 7.30 -4.01
C THR A 98 8.35 7.56 -4.09
N ASP A 99 8.72 8.74 -4.54
CA ASP A 99 10.10 9.17 -4.73
C ASP A 99 10.54 10.24 -3.70
N ASP A 100 11.77 10.77 -3.84
CA ASP A 100 12.37 11.70 -2.88
C ASP A 100 11.57 12.99 -2.72
N ALA A 101 10.99 13.53 -3.79
CA ALA A 101 10.18 14.74 -3.74
C ALA A 101 8.87 14.56 -2.96
N GLU A 102 8.20 13.42 -3.14
CA GLU A 102 7.01 13.05 -2.37
C GLU A 102 7.36 12.82 -0.90
N MET A 103 8.44 12.07 -0.63
CA MET A 103 8.93 11.79 0.73
C MET A 103 9.36 13.09 1.45
N LEU A 104 9.94 14.05 0.73
CA LEU A 104 10.30 15.36 1.25
C LEU A 104 9.05 16.05 1.81
N ILE A 105 8.01 16.21 0.99
CA ILE A 105 6.77 16.86 1.40
C ILE A 105 6.10 16.09 2.55
N GLU A 106 5.98 14.77 2.43
CA GLU A 106 5.43 13.90 3.48
C GLU A 106 6.13 14.12 4.84
N SER A 107 7.46 14.18 4.84
CA SER A 107 8.23 14.35 6.07
C SER A 107 7.94 15.66 6.78
N PHE A 108 7.83 16.75 6.03
CA PHE A 108 7.46 18.07 6.56
C PHE A 108 6.00 18.11 7.03
N MET A 109 5.08 17.49 6.26
CA MET A 109 3.68 17.39 6.65
C MET A 109 3.51 16.61 7.96
N ILE A 110 4.20 15.50 8.14
CA ILE A 110 4.16 14.70 9.36
C ILE A 110 4.68 15.52 10.54
N LEU A 111 5.81 16.21 10.38
CA LEU A 111 6.39 17.04 11.44
C LEU A 111 5.42 18.15 11.89
N ALA A 112 4.78 18.83 10.94
CA ALA A 112 3.80 19.86 11.25
C ALA A 112 2.55 19.29 11.94
N ASN A 113 2.04 18.15 11.45
CA ASN A 113 0.90 17.44 12.01
C ASN A 113 1.15 17.00 13.45
N GLU A 114 2.32 16.42 13.74
CA GLU A 114 2.74 16.03 15.09
C GLU A 114 2.87 17.24 16.02
N THR A 115 3.48 18.33 15.53
CA THR A 115 3.70 19.55 16.32
C THR A 115 2.37 20.17 16.74
N VAL A 116 1.43 20.31 15.79
CA VAL A 116 0.11 20.90 16.07
C VAL A 116 -0.72 20.01 17.00
N ALA A 117 -0.71 18.69 16.78
CA ALA A 117 -1.41 17.76 17.65
C ALA A 117 -0.87 17.80 19.09
N THR A 118 0.46 17.81 19.24
CA THR A 118 1.16 17.92 20.52
C THR A 118 0.85 19.26 21.21
N HIS A 119 0.79 20.36 20.44
CA HIS A 119 0.42 21.66 20.96
C HIS A 119 -0.96 21.65 21.62
N LEU A 120 -1.98 21.19 20.89
CA LEU A 120 -3.35 21.14 21.41
C LEU A 120 -3.45 20.22 22.65
N TYR A 121 -2.79 19.08 22.62
CA TYR A 121 -2.74 18.16 23.76
C TYR A 121 -2.13 18.83 25.02
N LYS A 122 -0.95 19.46 24.90
CA LYS A 122 -0.26 20.13 26.01
C LYS A 122 -1.07 21.29 26.61
N HIS A 123 -1.89 21.95 25.81
CA HIS A 123 -2.76 23.03 26.26
C HIS A 123 -4.14 22.56 26.72
N HIS A 124 -4.38 21.24 26.78
CA HIS A 124 -5.67 20.63 27.14
C HIS A 124 -6.83 21.14 26.29
N LEU A 125 -6.56 21.38 25.00
CA LEU A 125 -7.54 21.83 24.03
C LEU A 125 -8.16 20.62 23.27
N PRO A 126 -9.44 20.70 22.89
CA PRO A 126 -10.04 19.68 22.03
C PRO A 126 -9.25 19.51 20.73
N CYS A 127 -9.18 18.28 20.24
CA CYS A 127 -8.50 17.99 18.99
C CYS A 127 -9.17 16.80 18.29
N ILE A 128 -9.23 16.84 16.96
CA ILE A 128 -9.57 15.69 16.15
C ILE A 128 -8.27 14.96 15.77
N TYR A 129 -7.92 13.92 16.54
CA TYR A 129 -6.71 13.16 16.30
C TYR A 129 -6.88 12.17 15.14
N ARG A 130 -5.79 11.89 14.43
CA ARG A 130 -5.66 10.76 13.51
C ARG A 130 -4.97 9.62 14.26
N VAL A 131 -5.72 8.60 14.60
CA VAL A 131 -5.25 7.51 15.45
C VAL A 131 -5.12 6.22 14.67
N HIS A 132 -4.13 5.41 15.04
CA HIS A 132 -3.90 4.09 14.48
C HIS A 132 -3.51 3.13 15.61
N GLU A 133 -4.40 2.24 15.94
CA GLU A 133 -4.22 1.26 16.99
C GLU A 133 -3.14 0.24 16.62
N LYS A 134 -2.60 -0.45 17.62
CA LYS A 134 -1.70 -1.59 17.39
C LYS A 134 -2.43 -2.69 16.59
N PRO A 135 -1.69 -3.52 15.85
CA PRO A 135 -2.27 -4.66 15.17
C PRO A 135 -3.05 -5.55 16.13
N ASP A 136 -4.09 -6.15 15.62
CA ASP A 136 -4.80 -7.23 16.31
C ASP A 136 -3.85 -8.43 16.46
N VAL A 137 -3.77 -9.03 17.67
CA VAL A 137 -2.80 -10.07 18.01
C VAL A 137 -3.01 -11.31 17.13
N GLU A 138 -4.26 -11.77 17.00
CA GLU A 138 -4.58 -12.98 16.24
C GLU A 138 -4.26 -12.82 14.75
N LYS A 139 -4.63 -11.66 14.17
CA LYS A 139 -4.32 -11.36 12.76
C LYS A 139 -2.83 -11.21 12.51
N LEU A 140 -2.11 -10.63 13.47
CA LEU A 140 -0.67 -10.49 13.37
C LEU A 140 0.01 -11.86 13.43
N ASP A 141 -0.39 -12.72 14.36
CA ASP A 141 0.16 -14.08 14.49
C ASP A 141 -0.09 -14.90 13.22
N GLN A 142 -1.29 -14.79 12.62
CA GLN A 142 -1.59 -15.43 11.33
C GLN A 142 -0.70 -14.89 10.20
N ALA A 143 -0.48 -13.57 10.16
CA ALA A 143 0.40 -12.95 9.18
C ALA A 143 1.85 -13.42 9.36
N LEU A 144 2.37 -13.46 10.59
CA LEU A 144 3.71 -13.91 10.89
C LEU A 144 3.90 -15.41 10.58
N TYR A 145 2.92 -16.24 10.92
CA TYR A 145 2.92 -17.65 10.52
C TYR A 145 3.01 -17.82 9.00
N THR A 146 2.24 -17.03 8.24
CA THR A 146 2.29 -17.04 6.79
C THR A 146 3.67 -16.63 6.27
N LEU A 147 4.28 -15.60 6.85
CA LEU A 147 5.61 -15.11 6.46
C LEU A 147 6.72 -16.14 6.79
N GLU A 148 6.64 -16.82 7.91
CA GLU A 148 7.57 -17.91 8.26
C GLU A 148 7.55 -19.04 7.22
N ARG A 149 6.36 -19.39 6.72
CA ARG A 149 6.19 -20.38 5.65
C ARG A 149 6.82 -19.93 4.33
N LEU A 150 6.84 -18.62 4.07
CA LEU A 150 7.54 -18.04 2.94
C LEU A 150 9.07 -17.92 3.15
N GLY A 151 9.56 -18.30 4.34
CA GLY A 151 10.99 -18.28 4.70
C GLY A 151 11.44 -17.04 5.44
N PHE A 152 10.54 -16.11 5.77
CA PHE A 152 10.84 -14.88 6.52
C PHE A 152 10.65 -15.14 8.01
N LYS A 153 11.76 -15.29 8.75
CA LYS A 153 11.74 -15.54 10.18
C LYS A 153 11.62 -14.21 10.94
N HIS A 154 10.71 -14.17 11.89
CA HIS A 154 10.64 -13.07 12.84
C HIS A 154 11.33 -13.44 14.16
N ASP A 155 11.80 -12.41 14.89
CA ASP A 155 12.37 -12.59 16.22
C ASP A 155 11.28 -12.37 17.29
N PRO A 156 10.78 -13.43 17.94
CA PRO A 156 9.75 -13.31 18.98
C PRO A 156 10.24 -12.53 20.21
N LYS A 157 11.57 -12.36 20.38
CA LYS A 157 12.19 -11.57 21.43
C LYS A 157 12.41 -10.11 21.04
N SER A 158 11.92 -9.67 19.88
CA SER A 158 12.03 -8.27 19.45
C SER A 158 11.43 -7.34 20.50
N LYS A 159 12.16 -6.25 20.82
CA LYS A 159 11.78 -5.30 21.87
C LYS A 159 10.40 -4.66 21.68
N THR A 160 9.93 -4.54 20.44
CA THR A 160 8.60 -4.01 20.12
C THR A 160 8.08 -4.62 18.83
N THR A 161 6.75 -4.76 18.72
CA THR A 161 6.06 -5.19 17.50
C THR A 161 6.47 -4.33 16.29
N ALA A 162 6.55 -3.00 16.45
CA ALA A 162 6.92 -2.09 15.37
C ALA A 162 8.32 -2.38 14.80
N LYS A 163 9.33 -2.63 15.66
CA LYS A 163 10.69 -2.96 15.22
C LYS A 163 10.77 -4.31 14.53
N MET A 164 9.99 -5.28 14.99
CA MET A 164 9.90 -6.58 14.33
C MET A 164 9.35 -6.43 12.91
N LEU A 165 8.28 -5.65 12.76
CA LEU A 165 7.67 -5.39 11.45
C LEU A 165 8.59 -4.58 10.54
N GLN A 166 9.29 -3.56 11.06
CA GLN A 166 10.31 -2.84 10.30
C GLN A 166 11.38 -3.78 9.74
N LYS A 167 11.88 -4.70 10.55
CA LYS A 167 12.89 -5.67 10.11
C LYS A 167 12.37 -6.53 8.97
N LEU A 168 11.16 -7.05 9.07
CA LEU A 168 10.54 -7.85 8.01
C LEU A 168 10.35 -7.06 6.71
N THR A 169 9.91 -5.80 6.80
CA THR A 169 9.78 -4.94 5.61
C THR A 169 11.14 -4.61 4.98
N ASP A 170 12.18 -4.39 5.80
CA ASP A 170 13.54 -4.10 5.31
C ASP A 170 14.20 -5.30 4.65
N GLU A 171 14.03 -6.50 5.20
CA GLU A 171 14.58 -7.75 4.65
C GLU A 171 14.00 -8.08 3.27
N THR A 172 12.79 -7.61 2.98
CA THR A 172 12.12 -7.90 1.70
C THR A 172 12.27 -6.81 0.66
N ARG A 173 12.82 -5.65 1.03
CA ARG A 173 12.97 -4.49 0.14
C ARG A 173 13.79 -4.83 -1.11
N GLY A 174 13.27 -4.47 -2.28
CA GLY A 174 13.87 -4.75 -3.59
C GLY A 174 13.81 -6.22 -4.02
N THR A 175 13.15 -7.09 -3.26
CA THR A 175 12.96 -8.50 -3.64
C THR A 175 11.59 -8.71 -4.29
N PRO A 176 11.38 -9.79 -5.04
CA PRO A 176 10.05 -10.15 -5.57
C PRO A 176 8.97 -10.35 -4.50
N TYR A 177 9.37 -10.51 -3.23
CA TYR A 177 8.48 -10.73 -2.10
C TYR A 177 8.04 -9.44 -1.41
N GLU A 178 8.63 -8.29 -1.71
CA GLU A 178 8.34 -7.01 -1.05
C GLU A 178 6.85 -6.71 -1.04
N TYR A 179 6.22 -6.68 -2.22
CA TYR A 179 4.78 -6.44 -2.34
C TYR A 179 3.93 -7.43 -1.54
N ILE A 180 4.30 -8.71 -1.58
CA ILE A 180 3.59 -9.79 -0.91
C ILE A 180 3.66 -9.63 0.62
N VAL A 181 4.87 -9.42 1.16
CA VAL A 181 5.11 -9.24 2.59
C VAL A 181 4.41 -7.99 3.09
N HIS A 182 4.55 -6.85 2.37
CA HIS A 182 3.85 -5.62 2.72
C HIS A 182 2.33 -5.81 2.72
N SER A 183 1.76 -6.50 1.72
CA SER A 183 0.33 -6.78 1.65
C SER A 183 -0.17 -7.66 2.81
N ILE A 184 0.57 -8.70 3.18
CA ILE A 184 0.23 -9.57 4.32
C ILE A 184 0.27 -8.77 5.63
N LEU A 185 1.33 -8.00 5.86
CA LEU A 185 1.48 -7.19 7.07
C LEU A 185 0.41 -6.09 7.15
N LEU A 186 0.14 -5.37 6.05
CA LEU A 186 -0.90 -4.32 6.01
C LEU A 186 -2.29 -4.85 6.31
N ARG A 187 -2.63 -6.09 5.88
CA ARG A 187 -3.91 -6.72 6.19
C ARG A 187 -4.06 -7.07 7.67
N SER A 188 -2.97 -7.29 8.39
CA SER A 188 -2.98 -7.53 9.84
C SER A 188 -3.12 -6.24 10.65
N MET A 189 -2.88 -5.06 10.05
CA MET A 189 -2.98 -3.77 10.71
C MET A 189 -4.43 -3.34 10.92
N GLN A 190 -4.65 -2.59 12.00
CA GLN A 190 -5.90 -1.85 12.18
C GLN A 190 -5.99 -0.72 11.15
N LYS A 191 -7.20 -0.26 10.86
CA LYS A 191 -7.38 0.91 10.00
C LYS A 191 -7.24 2.18 10.85
N ALA A 192 -6.48 3.14 10.34
CA ALA A 192 -6.44 4.46 10.95
C ALA A 192 -7.82 5.12 10.88
N LYS A 193 -8.17 5.88 11.93
CA LYS A 193 -9.46 6.57 12.06
C LYS A 193 -9.27 7.95 12.72
N TYR A 194 -10.28 8.79 12.66
CA TYR A 194 -10.32 10.00 13.45
C TYR A 194 -10.98 9.73 14.79
N ALA A 195 -10.49 10.35 15.86
CA ALA A 195 -11.01 10.22 17.21
C ALA A 195 -10.72 11.48 18.04
N PRO A 196 -11.54 11.80 19.06
CA PRO A 196 -11.22 12.87 19.99
C PRO A 196 -10.11 12.49 21.00
N ASP A 197 -9.91 11.18 21.23
CA ASP A 197 -8.94 10.67 22.19
C ASP A 197 -7.59 10.33 21.54
N PRO A 198 -6.46 10.78 22.12
CA PRO A 198 -5.13 10.58 21.58
C PRO A 198 -4.56 9.20 21.98
N ILE A 199 -4.95 8.14 21.29
CA ILE A 199 -4.38 6.79 21.52
C ILE A 199 -3.09 6.51 20.73
N GLY A 200 -2.57 7.53 20.07
CA GLY A 200 -1.37 7.45 19.25
C GLY A 200 -1.58 6.91 17.83
N HIS A 201 -0.51 6.92 17.03
CA HIS A 201 -0.51 6.42 15.65
C HIS A 201 0.59 5.38 15.47
N PHE A 202 0.23 4.10 15.60
CA PHE A 202 1.17 2.97 15.57
C PHE A 202 2.07 2.98 14.32
N GLY A 203 1.48 3.08 13.12
CA GLY A 203 2.25 3.04 11.87
C GLY A 203 3.28 4.16 11.72
N LEU A 204 3.04 5.34 12.32
CA LEU A 204 3.98 6.47 12.33
C LEU A 204 4.90 6.50 13.56
N GLY A 205 4.69 5.62 14.53
CA GLY A 205 5.40 5.68 15.83
C GLY A 205 5.20 7.02 16.52
N SER A 206 4.02 7.64 16.39
CA SER A 206 3.71 8.97 16.92
C SER A 206 2.76 8.86 18.10
N GLU A 207 3.05 9.60 19.18
CA GLU A 207 2.23 9.66 20.38
C GLU A 207 0.99 10.55 20.16
N PHE A 208 1.20 11.70 19.50
CA PHE A 208 0.13 12.64 19.14
C PHE A 208 0.19 12.95 17.66
N TYR A 209 -0.88 12.67 16.94
CA TYR A 209 -0.94 12.93 15.51
C TYR A 209 -2.32 13.41 15.11
N SER A 210 -2.38 14.44 14.27
CA SER A 210 -3.60 14.93 13.67
C SER A 210 -3.31 15.43 12.25
N HIS A 211 -4.31 15.48 11.42
CA HIS A 211 -4.18 16.05 10.10
C HIS A 211 -4.41 17.57 10.15
N PHE A 212 -3.39 18.34 9.77
CA PHE A 212 -3.40 19.81 9.78
C PHE A 212 -3.08 20.41 8.40
N THR A 213 -2.28 19.72 7.60
CA THR A 213 -1.59 20.30 6.44
C THR A 213 -2.40 20.35 5.15
N SER A 214 -3.63 19.80 5.10
CA SER A 214 -4.42 19.74 3.87
C SER A 214 -5.90 20.15 4.04
N PRO A 215 -6.20 21.37 4.54
CA PRO A 215 -7.57 21.78 4.86
C PRO A 215 -8.47 22.01 3.62
N ILE A 216 -7.88 22.12 2.42
CA ILE A 216 -8.64 22.30 1.17
C ILE A 216 -9.36 21.01 0.78
N ARG A 217 -8.74 19.85 1.01
CA ARG A 217 -9.22 18.54 0.56
C ARG A 217 -9.64 17.59 1.68
N ARG A 218 -9.33 17.92 2.95
CA ARG A 218 -9.70 17.10 4.10
C ARG A 218 -10.46 17.92 5.14
N TYR A 219 -11.69 17.51 5.38
CA TYR A 219 -12.54 18.19 6.38
C TYR A 219 -11.97 18.15 7.82
N PRO A 220 -11.35 17.06 8.32
CA PRO A 220 -10.73 17.07 9.64
C PRO A 220 -9.63 18.12 9.80
N ASP A 221 -8.82 18.37 8.76
CA ASP A 221 -7.83 19.47 8.76
C ASP A 221 -8.52 20.83 8.89
N LEU A 222 -9.60 21.06 8.11
CA LEU A 222 -10.38 22.30 8.19
C LEU A 222 -11.00 22.49 9.57
N LEU A 223 -11.55 21.42 10.15
CA LEU A 223 -12.10 21.46 11.51
C LEU A 223 -11.00 21.79 12.54
N LEU A 224 -9.82 21.19 12.40
CA LEU A 224 -8.67 21.49 13.24
C LEU A 224 -8.24 22.97 13.11
N HIS A 225 -8.19 23.53 11.91
CA HIS A 225 -7.92 24.96 11.67
C HIS A 225 -8.97 25.86 12.34
N ARG A 226 -10.24 25.49 12.31
CA ARG A 226 -11.32 26.23 13.00
C ARG A 226 -11.15 26.19 14.51
N MET A 227 -10.74 25.06 15.09
CA MET A 227 -10.44 24.92 16.52
C MET A 227 -9.24 25.79 16.91
N ILE A 228 -8.14 25.71 16.17
CA ILE A 228 -6.97 26.56 16.40
C ILE A 228 -7.37 28.03 16.35
N ARG A 229 -8.14 28.45 15.37
CA ARG A 229 -8.60 29.83 15.27
C ARG A 229 -9.42 30.24 16.49
N ALA A 230 -10.36 29.41 16.92
CA ALA A 230 -11.25 29.69 18.05
C ALA A 230 -10.47 29.81 19.38
N PHE A 231 -9.39 29.05 19.57
CA PHE A 231 -8.64 29.02 20.82
C PHE A 231 -7.44 29.97 20.86
N GLU A 232 -6.74 30.13 19.72
CA GLU A 232 -5.48 30.87 19.68
C GLU A 232 -5.60 32.29 19.12
N PHE A 233 -6.54 32.54 18.19
CA PHE A 233 -6.58 33.80 17.43
C PHE A 233 -7.80 34.67 17.77
N ASP A 234 -8.94 34.05 18.02
CA ASP A 234 -10.12 34.80 18.41
C ASP A 234 -10.01 35.24 19.88
N LYS A 235 -10.80 36.29 20.25
CA LYS A 235 -10.87 36.77 21.63
C LYS A 235 -11.03 35.61 22.61
N LYS A 236 -10.27 35.62 23.70
CA LYS A 236 -10.25 34.56 24.74
C LYS A 236 -11.53 34.51 25.61
N GLU A 237 -12.57 35.25 25.24
CA GLU A 237 -13.89 35.22 25.90
C GLU A 237 -14.54 33.86 25.73
N ASN A 238 -15.16 33.37 26.80
CA ASN A 238 -15.94 32.12 26.79
C ASN A 238 -15.15 30.83 26.38
N LEU A 239 -13.87 30.73 26.70
CA LEU A 239 -13.06 29.54 26.37
C LEU A 239 -13.71 28.23 26.87
N GLY A 240 -14.29 28.21 28.05
CA GLY A 240 -15.02 27.05 28.57
C GLY A 240 -16.22 26.64 27.70
N LYS A 241 -16.99 27.61 27.20
CA LYS A 241 -18.13 27.33 26.30
C LYS A 241 -17.64 26.84 24.94
N LYS A 242 -16.57 27.43 24.40
CA LYS A 242 -15.96 26.98 23.14
C LYS A 242 -15.45 25.54 23.28
N LYS A 243 -14.75 25.23 24.39
CA LYS A 243 -14.27 23.88 24.67
C LYS A 243 -15.43 22.88 24.75
N ALA A 244 -16.45 23.15 25.57
CA ALA A 244 -17.61 22.29 25.69
C ALA A 244 -18.34 22.07 24.36
N TYR A 245 -18.42 23.09 23.51
CA TYR A 245 -18.96 22.96 22.17
C TYR A 245 -18.16 21.98 21.30
N PHE A 246 -16.84 22.16 21.21
CA PHE A 246 -16.00 21.25 20.40
C PHE A 246 -16.00 19.83 20.98
N ASP A 247 -15.90 19.68 22.31
CA ASP A 247 -15.96 18.36 22.95
C ASP A 247 -17.28 17.62 22.61
N SER A 248 -18.39 18.35 22.52
CA SER A 248 -19.69 17.76 22.18
C SER A 248 -19.83 17.29 20.74
N ILE A 249 -19.17 17.96 19.79
CA ILE A 249 -19.32 17.64 18.37
C ILE A 249 -18.25 16.66 17.85
N LEU A 250 -17.06 16.61 18.48
CA LEU A 250 -15.92 15.84 18.00
C LEU A 250 -16.19 14.34 17.82
N PRO A 251 -16.91 13.63 18.72
CA PRO A 251 -17.21 12.22 18.52
C PRO A 251 -17.95 11.97 17.22
N THR A 252 -19.04 12.70 16.98
CA THR A 252 -19.87 12.57 15.77
C THR A 252 -19.10 12.93 14.50
N TYR A 253 -18.33 14.02 14.53
CA TYR A 253 -17.52 14.42 13.37
C TYR A 253 -16.38 13.44 13.08
N SER A 254 -15.77 12.87 14.11
CA SER A 254 -14.70 11.85 13.96
C SER A 254 -15.23 10.59 13.31
N GLU A 255 -16.38 10.10 13.74
CA GLU A 255 -17.04 8.94 13.15
C GLU A 255 -17.44 9.19 11.69
N HIS A 256 -18.15 10.32 11.45
CA HIS A 256 -18.60 10.69 10.12
C HIS A 256 -17.43 10.83 9.12
N THR A 257 -16.39 11.57 9.50
CA THR A 257 -15.24 11.79 8.61
C THR A 257 -14.46 10.50 8.34
N SER A 258 -14.34 9.61 9.32
CA SER A 258 -13.74 8.29 9.13
C SER A 258 -14.58 7.41 8.19
N ALA A 259 -15.92 7.50 8.27
CA ALA A 259 -16.80 6.78 7.36
C ALA A 259 -16.71 7.31 5.92
N GLN A 260 -16.69 8.63 5.74
CA GLN A 260 -16.57 9.25 4.41
C GLN A 260 -15.19 8.99 3.78
N GLU A 261 -14.12 9.01 4.57
CA GLU A 261 -12.78 8.62 4.08
C GLU A 261 -12.76 7.18 3.55
N ARG A 262 -13.35 6.23 4.27
CA ARG A 262 -13.46 4.84 3.79
C ARG A 262 -14.24 4.73 2.48
N LYS A 263 -15.32 5.50 2.32
CA LYS A 263 -16.07 5.54 1.04
C LYS A 263 -15.22 6.12 -0.08
N ALA A 264 -14.51 7.22 0.17
CA ALA A 264 -13.63 7.84 -0.83
C ALA A 264 -12.53 6.87 -1.29
N ILE A 265 -11.86 6.18 -0.36
CA ILE A 265 -10.86 5.16 -0.68
C ILE A 265 -11.47 3.99 -1.48
N GLN A 266 -12.69 3.57 -1.15
CA GLN A 266 -13.36 2.50 -1.90
C GLN A 266 -13.68 2.96 -3.32
N MET A 267 -14.21 4.17 -3.49
CA MET A 267 -14.49 4.75 -4.83
C MET A 267 -13.20 4.86 -5.67
N GLU A 268 -12.10 5.31 -5.07
CA GLU A 268 -10.81 5.38 -5.75
C GLU A 268 -10.35 4.00 -6.24
N ARG A 269 -10.44 2.98 -5.39
CA ARG A 269 -10.13 1.58 -5.76
C ARG A 269 -11.03 1.06 -6.89
N ASP A 270 -12.31 1.38 -6.84
CA ASP A 270 -13.26 0.93 -7.88
C ASP A 270 -12.98 1.63 -9.21
N VAL A 271 -12.62 2.93 -9.20
CA VAL A 271 -12.18 3.65 -10.40
C VAL A 271 -10.88 3.04 -10.98
N VAL A 272 -9.90 2.72 -10.13
CA VAL A 272 -8.66 2.05 -10.57
C VAL A 272 -8.97 0.70 -11.22
N LYS A 273 -9.86 -0.10 -10.65
CA LYS A 273 -10.27 -1.39 -11.24
C LYS A 273 -10.98 -1.18 -12.56
N LEU A 274 -11.93 -0.23 -12.63
CA LEU A 274 -12.67 0.08 -13.86
C LEU A 274 -11.72 0.50 -14.98
N LYS A 275 -10.78 1.41 -14.69
CA LYS A 275 -9.78 1.87 -15.68
C LYS A 275 -8.79 0.77 -16.07
N SER A 276 -8.49 -0.16 -15.17
CA SER A 276 -7.71 -1.37 -15.49
C SER A 276 -8.45 -2.31 -16.43
N CYS A 277 -9.76 -2.51 -16.22
CA CYS A 277 -10.62 -3.28 -17.12
C CYS A 277 -10.71 -2.61 -18.49
N GLU A 278 -10.97 -1.30 -18.55
CA GLU A 278 -11.02 -0.52 -19.77
C GLU A 278 -9.74 -0.69 -20.61
N TYR A 279 -8.57 -0.56 -19.96
CA TYR A 279 -7.27 -0.72 -20.63
C TYR A 279 -7.06 -2.12 -21.22
N LEU A 280 -7.56 -3.16 -20.56
CA LEU A 280 -7.36 -4.55 -20.98
C LEU A 280 -8.48 -5.09 -21.87
N GLN A 281 -9.61 -4.41 -21.98
CA GLN A 281 -10.78 -4.92 -22.73
C GLN A 281 -10.46 -5.28 -24.17
N ASP A 282 -9.68 -4.46 -24.87
CA ASP A 282 -9.31 -4.67 -26.27
C ASP A 282 -8.07 -5.57 -26.45
N ARG A 283 -7.54 -6.12 -25.35
CA ARG A 283 -6.31 -6.93 -25.30
C ARG A 283 -6.59 -8.40 -24.96
N ILE A 284 -7.84 -8.82 -25.06
CA ILE A 284 -8.23 -10.23 -24.81
C ILE A 284 -7.49 -11.14 -25.80
N GLY A 285 -6.83 -12.16 -25.26
CA GLY A 285 -5.99 -13.08 -26.02
C GLY A 285 -4.50 -12.76 -25.97
N GLU A 286 -4.10 -11.57 -25.51
CA GLU A 286 -2.69 -11.21 -25.30
C GLU A 286 -2.08 -11.97 -24.10
N VAL A 287 -0.75 -12.15 -24.15
CA VAL A 287 0.03 -12.80 -23.12
C VAL A 287 0.85 -11.75 -22.38
N PHE A 288 0.82 -11.82 -21.06
CA PHE A 288 1.52 -10.89 -20.17
C PHE A 288 2.42 -11.64 -19.20
N ASP A 289 3.55 -11.03 -18.84
CA ASP A 289 4.35 -11.46 -17.71
C ASP A 289 3.74 -10.94 -16.41
N ALA A 290 3.63 -11.82 -15.43
CA ALA A 290 2.99 -11.54 -14.16
C ALA A 290 3.69 -12.24 -13.00
N THR A 291 3.43 -11.75 -11.79
CA THR A 291 3.91 -12.34 -10.53
C THR A 291 2.71 -12.84 -9.73
N ILE A 292 2.79 -14.03 -9.15
CA ILE A 292 1.76 -14.56 -8.25
C ILE A 292 1.84 -13.82 -6.92
N ILE A 293 0.74 -13.13 -6.54
CA ILE A 293 0.73 -12.24 -5.36
C ILE A 293 -0.15 -12.72 -4.21
N GLN A 294 -1.12 -13.59 -4.50
CA GLN A 294 -2.01 -14.17 -3.47
C GLN A 294 -2.54 -15.52 -3.93
N MET A 295 -2.64 -16.48 -3.02
CA MET A 295 -3.21 -17.81 -3.28
C MET A 295 -4.46 -18.05 -2.46
N MET A 296 -5.40 -18.80 -3.01
CA MET A 296 -6.63 -19.27 -2.35
C MET A 296 -7.11 -20.59 -2.98
N PRO A 297 -7.96 -21.36 -2.34
CA PRO A 297 -8.37 -22.69 -2.84
C PRO A 297 -8.98 -22.68 -4.26
N SER A 298 -9.59 -21.56 -4.69
CA SER A 298 -10.22 -21.43 -6.02
C SER A 298 -9.27 -20.99 -7.15
N GLY A 299 -8.04 -20.57 -6.82
CA GLY A 299 -7.06 -20.04 -7.76
C GLY A 299 -6.08 -19.07 -7.12
N PHE A 300 -5.51 -18.19 -7.92
CA PHE A 300 -4.54 -17.22 -7.40
C PHE A 300 -4.63 -15.90 -8.16
N PHE A 301 -4.30 -14.82 -7.43
CA PHE A 301 -4.14 -13.50 -8.03
C PHE A 301 -2.74 -13.33 -8.58
N VAL A 302 -2.68 -12.65 -9.71
CA VAL A 302 -1.44 -12.27 -10.38
C VAL A 302 -1.40 -10.75 -10.55
N LYS A 303 -0.19 -10.18 -10.48
CA LYS A 303 0.09 -8.78 -10.76
C LYS A 303 0.94 -8.71 -12.02
N LEU A 304 0.44 -8.03 -13.04
CA LEU A 304 1.17 -7.77 -14.28
C LEU A 304 2.36 -6.82 -14.03
N MET A 305 3.34 -6.82 -14.91
CA MET A 305 4.52 -5.92 -14.81
C MET A 305 4.14 -4.45 -14.79
N MET A 306 2.99 -4.07 -15.34
CA MET A 306 2.47 -2.69 -15.29
C MET A 306 1.66 -2.38 -14.03
N GLY A 307 1.53 -3.36 -13.10
CA GLY A 307 0.86 -3.19 -11.82
C GLY A 307 -0.62 -3.62 -11.77
N ILE A 308 -1.27 -3.89 -12.90
CA ILE A 308 -2.67 -4.38 -12.93
C ILE A 308 -2.74 -5.78 -12.34
N GLU A 309 -3.76 -6.00 -11.49
CA GLU A 309 -4.04 -7.29 -10.87
C GLU A 309 -5.20 -8.00 -11.56
N GLY A 310 -5.15 -9.34 -11.59
CA GLY A 310 -6.24 -10.16 -12.07
C GLY A 310 -6.18 -11.58 -11.51
N PHE A 311 -7.17 -12.39 -11.83
CA PHE A 311 -7.38 -13.69 -11.23
C PHE A 311 -7.14 -14.84 -12.21
N VAL A 312 -6.43 -15.86 -11.76
CA VAL A 312 -6.29 -17.14 -12.46
C VAL A 312 -7.14 -18.17 -11.74
N SER A 313 -8.31 -18.49 -12.31
CA SER A 313 -9.21 -19.50 -11.76
C SER A 313 -8.74 -20.90 -12.11
N LEU A 314 -8.73 -21.82 -11.12
CA LEU A 314 -8.44 -23.24 -11.36
C LEU A 314 -9.40 -23.88 -12.37
N ARG A 315 -10.64 -23.39 -12.44
CA ARG A 315 -11.67 -23.93 -13.38
C ARG A 315 -11.30 -23.70 -14.83
N ASN A 316 -10.56 -22.64 -15.12
CA ASN A 316 -10.16 -22.23 -16.47
C ASN A 316 -8.83 -22.85 -16.92
N LEU A 317 -8.17 -23.61 -16.04
CA LEU A 317 -6.86 -24.17 -16.35
C LEU A 317 -7.00 -25.51 -17.11
N PRO A 318 -6.17 -25.75 -18.15
CA PRO A 318 -6.16 -27.02 -18.90
C PRO A 318 -5.53 -28.17 -18.10
N MET A 319 -5.03 -27.88 -16.89
CA MET A 319 -4.34 -28.85 -16.01
C MET A 319 -4.98 -28.85 -14.64
N TYR A 320 -4.91 -29.99 -13.97
CA TYR A 320 -5.36 -30.13 -12.58
C TYR A 320 -4.25 -29.62 -11.64
N LEU A 321 -4.60 -28.66 -10.78
CA LEU A 321 -3.74 -28.14 -9.72
C LEU A 321 -4.34 -28.50 -8.35
N VAL A 322 -3.49 -28.96 -7.46
CA VAL A 322 -3.84 -29.23 -6.05
C VAL A 322 -3.29 -28.08 -5.22
N TYR A 323 -4.13 -27.50 -4.38
CA TYR A 323 -3.72 -26.47 -3.44
C TYR A 323 -3.15 -27.12 -2.17
N ASP A 324 -1.95 -26.76 -1.84
CA ASP A 324 -1.30 -27.08 -0.57
C ASP A 324 -1.37 -25.82 0.30
N GLU A 325 -2.37 -25.79 1.18
CA GLU A 325 -2.62 -24.65 2.09
C GLU A 325 -1.50 -24.49 3.10
N GLU A 326 -0.89 -25.61 3.51
CA GLU A 326 0.22 -25.57 4.46
C GLU A 326 1.46 -24.91 3.88
N ASN A 327 1.78 -25.16 2.61
CA ASN A 327 2.98 -24.64 1.96
C ASN A 327 2.70 -23.44 1.05
N LEU A 328 1.45 -22.94 0.99
CA LEU A 328 1.00 -21.83 0.17
C LEU A 328 1.45 -21.97 -1.30
N LEU A 329 1.20 -23.13 -1.88
CA LEU A 329 1.57 -23.43 -3.25
C LEU A 329 0.53 -24.29 -3.96
N PHE A 330 0.53 -24.22 -5.29
CA PHE A 330 -0.15 -25.16 -6.14
C PHE A 330 0.85 -26.13 -6.77
N TYR A 331 0.47 -27.38 -6.94
CA TYR A 331 1.27 -28.35 -7.67
C TYR A 331 0.45 -29.16 -8.67
N THR A 332 1.11 -29.54 -9.75
CA THR A 332 0.55 -30.43 -10.77
C THR A 332 0.87 -31.89 -10.46
N ASN A 333 0.11 -32.81 -11.04
CA ASN A 333 0.37 -34.26 -10.93
C ASN A 333 1.75 -34.70 -11.47
N TYR A 334 2.45 -33.82 -12.21
CA TYR A 334 3.80 -34.09 -12.76
C TYR A 334 4.89 -33.27 -12.05
N GLY A 335 4.58 -32.70 -10.89
CA GLY A 335 5.59 -32.11 -10.00
C GLY A 335 5.92 -30.63 -10.25
N LYS A 336 5.27 -29.94 -11.24
CA LYS A 336 5.42 -28.51 -11.39
C LYS A 336 4.74 -27.80 -10.25
N ARG A 337 5.40 -26.81 -9.66
CA ARG A 337 4.92 -26.04 -8.51
C ARG A 337 4.75 -24.58 -8.89
N TYR A 338 3.77 -23.94 -8.26
CA TYR A 338 3.53 -22.50 -8.36
C TYR A 338 3.38 -21.97 -6.94
N LYS A 339 4.16 -20.96 -6.57
CA LYS A 339 4.16 -20.33 -5.24
C LYS A 339 4.11 -18.81 -5.33
N LEU A 340 3.84 -18.21 -4.19
CA LEU A 340 3.87 -16.76 -4.07
C LEU A 340 5.24 -16.22 -4.51
N GLY A 341 5.24 -15.14 -5.30
CA GLY A 341 6.44 -14.54 -5.85
C GLY A 341 6.94 -15.15 -7.17
N ASP A 342 6.36 -16.27 -7.63
CA ASP A 342 6.75 -16.86 -8.91
C ASP A 342 6.34 -15.96 -10.07
N LYS A 343 7.28 -15.76 -11.01
CA LYS A 343 7.01 -15.11 -12.29
C LYS A 343 6.45 -16.12 -13.27
N ILE A 344 5.34 -15.79 -13.87
CA ILE A 344 4.63 -16.64 -14.84
C ILE A 344 4.14 -15.81 -16.01
N SER A 345 3.98 -16.44 -17.17
CA SER A 345 3.29 -15.84 -18.31
C SER A 345 1.81 -16.23 -18.22
N VAL A 346 0.92 -15.26 -18.37
CA VAL A 346 -0.53 -15.44 -18.29
C VAL A 346 -1.19 -14.86 -19.55
N LYS A 347 -2.22 -15.54 -20.03
CA LYS A 347 -3.03 -15.09 -21.15
C LYS A 347 -4.33 -14.50 -20.64
N LEU A 348 -4.67 -13.30 -21.10
CA LEU A 348 -5.94 -12.66 -20.79
C LEU A 348 -7.08 -13.37 -21.51
N ILE A 349 -8.09 -13.84 -20.77
CA ILE A 349 -9.22 -14.59 -21.35
C ILE A 349 -10.55 -13.87 -21.23
N LYS A 350 -10.73 -13.02 -20.21
CA LYS A 350 -11.97 -12.30 -19.98
C LYS A 350 -11.72 -11.01 -19.24
N VAL A 351 -12.44 -9.97 -19.61
CA VAL A 351 -12.62 -8.73 -18.85
C VAL A 351 -14.11 -8.52 -18.63
N ASP A 352 -14.50 -8.37 -17.37
CA ASP A 352 -15.88 -8.11 -16.99
C ASP A 352 -15.99 -6.68 -16.44
N MET A 353 -16.55 -5.77 -17.25
CA MET A 353 -16.65 -4.35 -16.91
C MET A 353 -17.65 -4.09 -15.79
N THR A 354 -18.68 -4.94 -15.64
CA THR A 354 -19.73 -4.79 -14.62
C THR A 354 -19.21 -5.21 -13.24
N GLU A 355 -18.59 -6.38 -13.19
CA GLU A 355 -18.01 -6.92 -11.95
C GLU A 355 -16.60 -6.39 -11.68
N MET A 356 -16.03 -5.60 -12.61
CA MET A 356 -14.66 -5.08 -12.57
C MET A 356 -13.64 -6.19 -12.30
N GLN A 357 -13.74 -7.30 -13.05
CA GLN A 357 -12.91 -8.49 -12.92
C GLN A 357 -12.11 -8.75 -14.19
N ILE A 358 -10.87 -9.20 -13.99
CA ILE A 358 -9.93 -9.54 -15.05
C ILE A 358 -9.49 -10.97 -14.82
N ASP A 359 -9.81 -11.87 -15.79
CA ASP A 359 -9.49 -13.28 -15.69
C ASP A 359 -8.37 -13.67 -16.64
N PHE A 360 -7.42 -14.40 -16.11
CA PHE A 360 -6.28 -14.94 -16.81
C PHE A 360 -6.24 -16.47 -16.78
N VAL A 361 -5.47 -17.05 -17.68
CA VAL A 361 -5.01 -18.46 -17.61
C VAL A 361 -3.49 -18.49 -17.70
N ILE A 362 -2.87 -19.55 -17.15
CA ILE A 362 -1.43 -19.76 -17.31
C ILE A 362 -1.14 -20.06 -18.78
N GLU A 363 -0.21 -19.31 -19.37
CA GLU A 363 0.30 -19.63 -20.70
C GLU A 363 1.28 -20.80 -20.60
N THR A 364 0.94 -21.92 -21.20
CA THR A 364 1.81 -23.10 -21.27
C THR A 364 2.53 -23.12 -22.63
N LYS A 365 3.86 -22.98 -22.62
CA LYS A 365 4.63 -23.24 -23.84
C LYS A 365 4.38 -24.67 -24.30
N ASP A 366 4.29 -24.92 -25.62
CA ASP A 366 3.92 -26.20 -26.26
C ASP A 366 4.72 -27.45 -25.82
N GLU A 367 5.78 -27.30 -25.04
CA GLU A 367 6.54 -28.43 -24.46
C GLU A 367 5.70 -29.32 -23.53
N ASP A 368 4.66 -28.75 -22.86
CA ASP A 368 3.77 -29.52 -22.00
C ASP A 368 2.76 -30.38 -22.80
N ASN A 369 2.46 -30.03 -24.05
CA ASN A 369 1.62 -30.85 -24.93
C ASN A 369 2.31 -32.12 -25.42
N ASN A 370 3.63 -32.11 -25.54
CA ASN A 370 4.42 -33.29 -25.91
C ASN A 370 4.56 -34.29 -24.73
N SER A 371 4.59 -33.82 -23.51
CA SER A 371 4.56 -34.68 -22.31
C SER A 371 3.21 -35.37 -22.10
N LYS A 372 2.10 -34.67 -22.40
CA LYS A 372 0.75 -35.24 -22.38
C LYS A 372 0.54 -36.35 -23.44
N LYS A 373 1.12 -36.18 -24.64
CA LYS A 373 1.11 -37.24 -25.69
C LYS A 373 1.96 -38.44 -25.24
N LYS A 374 3.11 -38.22 -24.62
CA LYS A 374 3.98 -39.30 -24.11
C LYS A 374 3.37 -40.05 -22.91
N SER A 375 2.70 -39.36 -21.97
CA SER A 375 2.03 -40.02 -20.83
C SER A 375 0.79 -40.78 -21.24
N ARG A 376 -0.04 -40.24 -22.16
CA ARG A 376 -1.19 -40.97 -22.74
C ARG A 376 -0.75 -42.19 -23.54
N GLN A 377 0.36 -42.13 -24.25
CA GLN A 377 0.92 -43.29 -24.96
C GLN A 377 1.48 -44.35 -24.02
N LYS A 378 2.09 -43.94 -22.89
CA LYS A 378 2.55 -44.89 -21.86
C LYS A 378 1.38 -45.61 -21.16
N VAL A 379 0.32 -44.90 -20.79
CA VAL A 379 -0.88 -45.47 -20.16
C VAL A 379 -1.60 -46.42 -21.11
N ASN A 380 -1.70 -46.09 -22.38
CA ASN A 380 -2.29 -46.95 -23.38
C ASN A 380 -1.42 -48.20 -23.70
N LYS A 381 -0.08 -48.07 -23.69
CA LYS A 381 0.79 -49.24 -23.81
C LYS A 381 0.69 -50.20 -22.63
N THR A 382 0.57 -49.67 -21.40
CA THR A 382 0.42 -50.47 -20.18
C THR A 382 -0.96 -51.15 -20.13
N LYS A 383 -2.02 -50.51 -20.56
CA LYS A 383 -3.35 -51.12 -20.69
C LYS A 383 -3.39 -52.21 -21.78
N ARG A 384 -2.73 -52.01 -22.91
CA ARG A 384 -2.62 -53.03 -23.98
C ARG A 384 -1.78 -54.23 -23.53
N SER A 385 -0.68 -54.04 -22.80
CA SER A 385 0.12 -55.16 -22.31
C SER A 385 -0.60 -55.99 -21.24
N LYS A 386 -1.39 -55.33 -20.35
CA LYS A 386 -2.20 -56.03 -19.35
C LYS A 386 -3.39 -56.79 -20.00
N ALA A 387 -3.99 -56.23 -21.00
CA ALA A 387 -5.06 -56.90 -21.77
C ALA A 387 -4.51 -58.11 -22.54
N HIS A 388 -3.28 -58.02 -23.07
CA HIS A 388 -2.64 -59.14 -23.78
C HIS A 388 -2.17 -60.27 -22.84
N GLN A 389 -1.78 -59.95 -21.58
CA GLN A 389 -1.47 -60.93 -20.56
C GLN A 389 -2.71 -61.61 -20.01
N SER A 390 -3.85 -60.91 -19.91
CA SER A 390 -5.11 -61.50 -19.44
C SER A 390 -5.74 -62.47 -20.49
N LEU A 391 -5.51 -62.18 -21.78
CA LEU A 391 -5.93 -63.11 -22.87
C LEU A 391 -5.06 -64.38 -22.91
N LYS A 392 -3.75 -64.30 -22.65
CA LYS A 392 -2.88 -65.49 -22.58
C LYS A 392 -3.14 -66.41 -21.41
N ARG A 393 -3.74 -65.88 -20.31
CA ARG A 393 -4.11 -66.70 -19.13
C ARG A 393 -5.49 -67.38 -19.24
N ARG A 394 -6.27 -67.15 -20.34
CA ARG A 394 -7.58 -67.76 -20.59
C ARG A 394 -7.48 -68.96 -21.57
N PHE A 395 -6.28 -69.21 -22.12
CA PHE A 395 -6.07 -70.29 -23.09
C PHE A 395 -4.94 -71.28 -22.69
N HIS A 396 -4.75 -71.38 -21.33
CA HIS A 396 -4.00 -72.52 -20.77
C HIS A 396 -4.79 -73.14 -19.66
#